data_5d15639ae553cda1d1a744195bb2b145
#
_entry.id   5d15639ae553cda1d1a744195bb2b145
#
_cell.length_a   1.000
_cell.length_b   1.000
_cell.length_c   1.000
_cell.angle_alpha   90.00
_cell.angle_beta   90.00
_cell.angle_gamma   90.00
#
_symmetry.space_group_name_H-M   'P 1'
#
loop_
_entity.id
_entity.type
_entity.pdbx_description
1 polymer ?
#
loop_
_entity_poly.entity_id
_entity_poly.type
_entity_poly.pdbx_seq_one_letter_code
_entity_poly.pdbx_strand_id
1 'polypeptide(L)'
;MEKISVGIIGSGNIAWSLGEILKKHFSITYIHSRNLIEAKRLSVKLKTACIKKSEIALQNTDILFVCLSDDVLSTYLTGINFKKTIILHTSGSANMNLLANYSKHIGVFYPVQTINKIEKTDWRNVPICIEASNSKTKKIIDEIAKQISDRVYYLNSSKRTKLHLAAVFANNFSNACFSFADEILEKEKIPFEIIKPLIAATASNVMLRKPSEVQTGPAKRGDLKTIKKHIALLENDKALQSIYKLITKRISKA
;
A
#
# COMPACT_ATOMS: atom_id res chain seq x y z
N MET A 1 -9.09 10.48 30.34
CA MET A 1 -8.25 11.16 29.33
C MET A 1 -9.08 11.34 28.06
N GLU A 2 -9.11 12.55 27.51
CA GLU A 2 -9.75 12.78 26.21
C GLU A 2 -9.09 11.90 25.14
N LYS A 3 -9.90 11.30 24.27
CA LYS A 3 -9.38 10.50 23.15
C LYS A 3 -8.71 11.44 22.15
N ILE A 4 -7.53 11.05 21.65
CA ILE A 4 -6.86 11.77 20.56
C ILE A 4 -7.84 11.97 19.39
N SER A 5 -7.92 13.21 18.93
CA SER A 5 -8.79 13.62 17.82
C SER A 5 -8.10 13.41 16.48
N VAL A 6 -8.80 12.80 15.52
CA VAL A 6 -8.24 12.39 14.22
C VAL A 6 -9.11 12.92 13.09
N GLY A 7 -8.51 13.66 12.16
CA GLY A 7 -9.08 14.01 10.87
C GLY A 7 -8.56 13.09 9.77
N ILE A 8 -9.35 12.83 8.74
CA ILE A 8 -8.94 12.04 7.58
C ILE A 8 -9.24 12.81 6.29
N ILE A 9 -8.22 12.97 5.46
CA ILE A 9 -8.35 13.48 4.09
C ILE A 9 -8.15 12.33 3.12
N GLY A 10 -9.16 12.11 2.27
CA GLY A 10 -9.24 11.01 1.33
C GLY A 10 -10.45 10.12 1.57
N SER A 11 -10.87 9.39 0.55
CA SER A 11 -11.99 8.43 0.60
C SER A 11 -11.70 7.16 -0.21
N GLY A 12 -10.42 6.89 -0.49
CA GLY A 12 -9.95 5.65 -1.12
C GLY A 12 -9.87 4.47 -0.14
N ASN A 13 -9.41 3.33 -0.62
CA ASN A 13 -9.31 2.08 0.15
C ASN A 13 -8.57 2.24 1.49
N ILE A 14 -7.44 2.97 1.49
CA ILE A 14 -6.67 3.23 2.72
C ILE A 14 -7.50 4.05 3.72
N ALA A 15 -8.14 5.14 3.28
CA ALA A 15 -8.95 5.99 4.14
C ALA A 15 -10.11 5.22 4.79
N TRP A 16 -10.76 4.32 4.04
CA TRP A 16 -11.83 3.46 4.54
C TRP A 16 -11.33 2.50 5.61
N SER A 17 -10.37 1.65 5.27
CA SER A 17 -9.88 0.60 6.17
C SER A 17 -9.17 1.19 7.41
N LEU A 18 -8.33 2.21 7.21
CA LEU A 18 -7.65 2.91 8.31
C LEU A 18 -8.65 3.66 9.20
N GLY A 19 -9.65 4.33 8.63
CA GLY A 19 -10.70 5.01 9.38
C GLY A 19 -11.49 4.06 10.29
N GLU A 20 -11.82 2.86 9.81
CA GLU A 20 -12.53 1.85 10.61
C GLU A 20 -11.71 1.36 11.81
N ILE A 21 -10.40 1.14 11.64
CA ILE A 21 -9.56 0.70 12.75
C ILE A 21 -9.25 1.86 13.71
N LEU A 22 -8.96 3.06 13.21
CA LEU A 22 -8.72 4.24 14.04
C LEU A 22 -9.92 4.57 14.93
N LYS A 23 -11.15 4.48 14.41
CA LYS A 23 -12.38 4.74 15.18
C LYS A 23 -12.51 3.87 16.44
N LYS A 24 -11.92 2.69 16.48
CA LYS A 24 -11.97 1.81 17.67
C LYS A 24 -11.17 2.38 18.84
N HIS A 25 -10.13 3.15 18.56
CA HIS A 25 -9.16 3.64 19.55
C HIS A 25 -9.20 5.14 19.74
N PHE A 26 -9.59 5.92 18.69
CA PHE A 26 -9.50 7.37 18.62
C PHE A 26 -10.84 8.01 18.28
N SER A 27 -10.94 9.34 18.46
CA SER A 27 -12.10 10.13 18.08
C SER A 27 -11.93 10.63 16.64
N ILE A 28 -12.66 10.08 15.67
CA ILE A 28 -12.66 10.61 14.30
C ILE A 28 -13.54 11.85 14.27
N THR A 29 -12.95 13.02 14.03
CA THR A 29 -13.63 14.31 14.08
C THR A 29 -14.24 14.69 12.75
N TYR A 30 -13.57 14.40 11.64
CA TYR A 30 -14.08 14.68 10.30
C TYR A 30 -13.43 13.83 9.20
N ILE A 31 -14.16 13.77 8.09
CA ILE A 31 -13.68 13.27 6.79
C ILE A 31 -13.76 14.39 5.77
N HIS A 32 -12.74 14.50 4.93
CA HIS A 32 -12.76 15.36 3.77
C HIS A 32 -12.23 14.63 2.54
N SER A 33 -12.84 14.82 1.38
CA SER A 33 -12.32 14.33 0.09
C SER A 33 -12.90 15.14 -1.07
N ARG A 34 -12.17 15.16 -2.21
CA ARG A 34 -12.68 15.70 -3.48
C ARG A 34 -13.90 14.93 -3.98
N ASN A 35 -13.90 13.62 -3.80
CA ASN A 35 -15.08 12.79 -4.08
C ASN A 35 -16.04 12.88 -2.89
N LEU A 36 -16.99 13.83 -2.96
CA LEU A 36 -17.95 14.11 -1.90
C LEU A 36 -18.90 12.94 -1.64
N ILE A 37 -19.23 12.14 -2.65
CA ILE A 37 -20.12 10.98 -2.49
C ILE A 37 -19.45 9.94 -1.59
N GLU A 38 -18.20 9.55 -1.93
CA GLU A 38 -17.46 8.59 -1.13
C GLU A 38 -17.07 9.16 0.25
N ALA A 39 -16.79 10.46 0.36
CA ALA A 39 -16.53 11.10 1.64
C ALA A 39 -17.75 11.04 2.56
N LYS A 40 -18.95 11.33 2.05
CA LYS A 40 -20.21 11.20 2.80
C LYS A 40 -20.48 9.76 3.21
N ARG A 41 -20.29 8.79 2.32
CA ARG A 41 -20.44 7.36 2.66
C ARG A 41 -19.50 6.96 3.81
N LEU A 42 -18.24 7.35 3.73
CA LEU A 42 -17.25 7.07 4.77
C LEU A 42 -17.60 7.78 6.08
N SER A 43 -18.03 9.05 6.04
CA SER A 43 -18.41 9.79 7.24
C SER A 43 -19.61 9.17 7.96
N VAL A 44 -20.61 8.69 7.23
CA VAL A 44 -21.75 7.94 7.80
C VAL A 44 -21.25 6.64 8.46
N LYS A 45 -20.42 5.88 7.79
CA LYS A 45 -19.81 4.63 8.33
C LYS A 45 -19.04 4.89 9.63
N LEU A 46 -18.28 5.98 9.67
CA LEU A 46 -17.47 6.35 10.83
C LEU A 46 -18.27 7.16 11.88
N LYS A 47 -19.53 7.54 11.59
CA LYS A 47 -20.39 8.40 12.44
C LYS A 47 -19.68 9.71 12.79
N THR A 48 -19.20 10.43 11.78
CA THR A 48 -18.46 11.69 11.91
C THR A 48 -18.89 12.71 10.85
N ALA A 49 -18.40 13.94 10.95
CA ALA A 49 -18.72 15.00 9.99
C ALA A 49 -18.03 14.77 8.64
N CYS A 50 -18.70 15.14 7.54
CA CYS A 50 -18.09 15.33 6.24
C CYS A 50 -17.97 16.83 6.00
N ILE A 51 -16.75 17.37 5.89
CA ILE A 51 -16.49 18.81 5.81
C ILE A 51 -15.95 19.24 4.46
N LYS A 52 -16.07 20.55 4.14
CA LYS A 52 -15.45 21.17 2.97
C LYS A 52 -13.96 21.45 3.21
N LYS A 53 -13.19 21.62 2.12
CA LYS A 53 -11.75 21.93 2.21
C LYS A 53 -11.48 23.22 3.03
N SER A 54 -12.31 24.25 2.87
CA SER A 54 -12.19 25.53 3.58
C SER A 54 -12.38 25.40 5.10
N GLU A 55 -13.01 24.35 5.56
CA GLU A 55 -13.30 24.12 6.98
C GLU A 55 -12.19 23.34 7.69
N ILE A 56 -11.24 22.73 6.95
CA ILE A 56 -10.16 21.90 7.53
C ILE A 56 -9.31 22.70 8.52
N ALA A 57 -8.94 23.94 8.18
CA ALA A 57 -8.12 24.80 9.04
C ALA A 57 -8.82 25.19 10.34
N LEU A 58 -10.15 25.15 10.38
CA LEU A 58 -10.97 25.50 11.54
C LEU A 58 -11.09 24.33 12.52
N GLN A 59 -10.69 23.12 12.12
CA GLN A 59 -10.80 21.94 12.96
C GLN A 59 -9.63 21.88 13.95
N ASN A 60 -9.93 21.82 15.23
CA ASN A 60 -8.93 21.54 16.26
C ASN A 60 -8.70 20.02 16.33
N THR A 61 -7.75 19.53 15.56
CA THR A 61 -7.46 18.09 15.40
C THR A 61 -6.03 17.82 15.79
N ASP A 62 -5.80 16.82 16.64
CA ASP A 62 -4.46 16.43 17.07
C ASP A 62 -3.66 15.80 15.91
N ILE A 63 -4.33 14.96 15.13
CA ILE A 63 -3.70 14.21 14.05
C ILE A 63 -4.55 14.26 12.79
N LEU A 64 -3.88 14.49 11.67
CA LEU A 64 -4.48 14.50 10.34
C LEU A 64 -3.84 13.42 9.47
N PHE A 65 -4.60 12.41 9.08
CA PHE A 65 -4.18 11.44 8.07
C PHE A 65 -4.54 11.92 6.68
N VAL A 66 -3.54 12.03 5.81
CA VAL A 66 -3.67 12.42 4.40
C VAL A 66 -3.51 11.17 3.54
N CYS A 67 -4.65 10.56 3.20
CA CYS A 67 -4.75 9.32 2.42
C CYS A 67 -5.04 9.64 0.94
N LEU A 68 -4.10 10.32 0.30
CA LEU A 68 -4.17 10.77 -1.09
C LEU A 68 -3.10 10.07 -1.94
N SER A 69 -3.29 10.08 -3.26
CA SER A 69 -2.25 9.66 -4.21
C SER A 69 -1.07 10.65 -4.22
N ASP A 70 0.11 10.16 -4.59
CA ASP A 70 1.37 10.89 -4.49
C ASP A 70 1.40 12.17 -5.36
N ASP A 71 0.75 12.14 -6.51
CA ASP A 71 0.65 13.25 -7.46
C ASP A 71 -0.06 14.49 -6.89
N VAL A 72 -1.00 14.31 -5.97
CA VAL A 72 -1.75 15.42 -5.36
C VAL A 72 -1.32 15.76 -3.95
N LEU A 73 -0.52 14.90 -3.32
CA LEU A 73 -0.14 15.05 -1.91
C LEU A 73 0.59 16.37 -1.63
N SER A 74 1.47 16.80 -2.54
CA SER A 74 2.30 18.00 -2.39
C SER A 74 1.53 19.33 -2.46
N THR A 75 0.35 19.33 -3.10
CA THR A 75 -0.39 20.57 -3.39
C THR A 75 -1.75 20.64 -2.72
N TYR A 76 -2.25 19.51 -2.24
CA TYR A 76 -3.63 19.44 -1.76
C TYR A 76 -3.94 20.36 -0.58
N LEU A 77 -2.99 20.52 0.34
CA LEU A 77 -3.13 21.33 1.54
C LEU A 77 -2.69 22.80 1.33
N THR A 78 -2.39 23.21 0.08
CA THR A 78 -1.99 24.60 -0.22
C THR A 78 -3.02 25.60 0.31
N GLY A 79 -2.53 26.62 1.03
CA GLY A 79 -3.34 27.64 1.68
C GLY A 79 -3.83 27.25 3.09
N ILE A 80 -3.51 26.05 3.58
CA ILE A 80 -3.85 25.61 4.94
C ILE A 80 -2.57 25.51 5.76
N ASN A 81 -2.56 26.12 6.95
CA ASN A 81 -1.43 26.05 7.89
C ASN A 81 -1.90 25.43 9.22
N PHE A 82 -1.21 24.38 9.64
CA PHE A 82 -1.52 23.65 10.86
C PHE A 82 -0.45 23.95 11.94
N LYS A 83 -0.81 24.68 12.99
CA LYS A 83 0.13 25.10 14.04
C LYS A 83 0.57 23.96 14.95
N LYS A 84 -0.34 23.07 15.33
CA LYS A 84 -0.11 22.02 16.34
C LYS A 84 -0.45 20.61 15.84
N THR A 85 -1.24 20.49 14.79
CA THR A 85 -1.69 19.20 14.24
C THR A 85 -0.50 18.42 13.68
N ILE A 86 -0.41 17.16 14.03
CA ILE A 86 0.51 16.21 13.40
C ILE A 86 -0.09 15.79 12.07
N ILE A 87 0.61 16.01 10.97
CA ILE A 87 0.14 15.63 9.64
C ILE A 87 0.90 14.39 9.17
N LEU A 88 0.16 13.34 8.80
CA LEU A 88 0.70 12.06 8.38
C LEU A 88 0.20 11.72 6.97
N HIS A 89 1.09 11.36 6.06
CA HIS A 89 0.65 10.71 4.82
C HIS A 89 0.83 9.19 4.89
N THR A 90 0.11 8.47 4.02
CA THR A 90 0.11 7.00 3.98
C THR A 90 0.83 6.41 2.77
N SER A 91 1.56 7.23 2.01
CA SER A 91 2.28 6.80 0.80
C SER A 91 3.54 5.99 1.11
N GLY A 92 3.78 4.96 0.31
CA GLY A 92 5.02 4.17 0.33
C GLY A 92 6.20 4.87 -0.37
N SER A 93 5.95 5.73 -1.39
CA SER A 93 6.96 6.34 -2.25
C SER A 93 7.19 7.83 -1.97
N ALA A 94 6.17 8.58 -1.53
CA ALA A 94 6.27 10.01 -1.31
C ALA A 94 7.24 10.38 -0.18
N ASN A 95 8.03 11.44 -0.37
CA ASN A 95 8.92 11.95 0.67
C ASN A 95 8.10 12.63 1.79
N MET A 96 8.46 12.37 3.06
CA MET A 96 7.82 13.00 4.23
C MET A 96 7.82 14.53 4.14
N ASN A 97 8.90 15.11 3.62
CA ASN A 97 9.07 16.56 3.54
C ASN A 97 8.07 17.28 2.62
N LEU A 98 7.28 16.57 1.81
CA LEU A 98 6.16 17.17 1.07
C LEU A 98 5.12 17.83 1.98
N LEU A 99 5.09 17.44 3.26
CA LEU A 99 4.20 18.02 4.26
C LEU A 99 4.84 19.18 5.06
N ALA A 100 6.14 19.49 4.88
CA ALA A 100 6.89 20.43 5.72
C ALA A 100 6.36 21.88 5.63
N ASN A 101 5.74 22.26 4.53
CA ASN A 101 5.15 23.59 4.35
C ASN A 101 3.84 23.78 5.13
N TYR A 102 3.25 22.71 5.66
CA TYR A 102 1.93 22.73 6.31
C TYR A 102 1.97 22.59 7.82
N SER A 103 2.99 21.92 8.36
CA SER A 103 3.20 21.77 9.81
C SER A 103 4.67 21.48 10.11
N LYS A 104 5.10 21.84 11.34
CA LYS A 104 6.39 21.41 11.92
C LYS A 104 6.34 19.96 12.44
N HIS A 105 5.14 19.39 12.61
CA HIS A 105 4.89 18.06 13.14
C HIS A 105 4.37 17.18 12.00
N ILE A 106 5.29 16.62 11.24
CA ILE A 106 4.95 15.79 10.09
C ILE A 106 5.49 14.37 10.22
N GLY A 107 4.87 13.45 9.53
CA GLY A 107 5.33 12.07 9.50
C GLY A 107 4.68 11.23 8.41
N VAL A 108 5.02 9.97 8.47
CA VAL A 108 4.47 8.94 7.58
C VAL A 108 3.90 7.80 8.43
N PHE A 109 2.78 7.28 7.96
CA PHE A 109 2.12 6.11 8.50
C PHE A 109 1.76 5.18 7.33
N TYR A 110 2.73 4.37 6.89
CA TYR A 110 2.60 3.56 5.69
C TYR A 110 2.31 2.10 6.04
N PRO A 111 1.06 1.61 5.85
CA PRO A 111 0.76 0.19 5.96
C PRO A 111 1.28 -0.55 4.72
N VAL A 112 2.11 -1.58 4.94
CA VAL A 112 2.68 -2.41 3.86
C VAL A 112 1.72 -3.55 3.56
N GLN A 113 0.61 -3.21 2.90
CA GLN A 113 -0.45 -4.16 2.58
C GLN A 113 -1.27 -3.69 1.38
N THR A 114 -1.78 -4.63 0.60
CA THR A 114 -2.87 -4.36 -0.35
C THR A 114 -4.16 -4.21 0.45
N ILE A 115 -4.67 -3.00 0.50
CA ILE A 115 -5.89 -2.67 1.23
C ILE A 115 -7.03 -2.41 0.24
N ASN A 116 -8.13 -3.10 0.49
CA ASN A 116 -9.35 -2.96 -0.26
C ASN A 116 -10.49 -2.65 0.74
N LYS A 117 -11.43 -1.80 0.34
CA LYS A 117 -12.53 -1.38 1.21
C LYS A 117 -13.62 -2.43 1.41
N ILE A 118 -13.61 -3.50 0.62
CA ILE A 118 -14.60 -4.59 0.65
C ILE A 118 -14.17 -5.64 1.67
N GLU A 119 -12.88 -5.97 1.70
CA GLU A 119 -12.34 -7.01 2.56
C GLU A 119 -11.87 -6.46 3.89
N LYS A 120 -12.17 -7.17 4.96
CA LYS A 120 -11.73 -6.80 6.30
C LYS A 120 -10.23 -7.03 6.44
N THR A 121 -9.49 -5.96 6.63
CA THR A 121 -8.03 -6.02 6.88
C THR A 121 -7.76 -6.47 8.33
N ASP A 122 -6.94 -7.49 8.50
CA ASP A 122 -6.40 -7.85 9.82
C ASP A 122 -5.22 -6.92 10.18
N TRP A 123 -5.56 -5.77 10.73
CA TRP A 123 -4.59 -4.71 11.06
C TRP A 123 -3.52 -5.14 12.06
N ARG A 124 -3.78 -6.13 12.94
CA ARG A 124 -2.78 -6.63 13.88
C ARG A 124 -1.56 -7.20 13.18
N ASN A 125 -1.77 -7.84 12.04
CA ASN A 125 -0.72 -8.45 11.22
C ASN A 125 -0.17 -7.53 10.12
N VAL A 126 -0.73 -6.33 9.88
CA VAL A 126 -0.22 -5.39 8.86
C VAL A 126 1.07 -4.73 9.33
N PRO A 127 2.20 -4.89 8.63
CA PRO A 127 3.40 -4.12 8.93
C PRO A 127 3.14 -2.63 8.69
N ILE A 128 3.40 -1.78 9.69
CA ILE A 128 3.28 -0.33 9.58
C ILE A 128 4.67 0.29 9.62
N CYS A 129 5.06 0.98 8.56
CA CYS A 129 6.29 1.76 8.51
C CYS A 129 6.01 3.20 8.90
N ILE A 130 6.73 3.72 9.90
CA ILE A 130 6.58 5.08 10.40
C ILE A 130 7.86 5.90 10.20
N GLU A 131 7.66 7.20 9.96
CA GLU A 131 8.69 8.23 9.88
C GLU A 131 8.17 9.50 10.57
N ALA A 132 9.02 10.30 11.17
CA ALA A 132 8.62 11.52 11.86
C ALA A 132 9.69 12.61 11.81
N SER A 133 9.26 13.87 11.79
CA SER A 133 10.14 15.05 11.73
C SER A 133 10.93 15.32 13.02
N ASN A 134 10.47 14.79 14.16
CA ASN A 134 11.12 14.98 15.45
C ASN A 134 10.73 13.88 16.45
N SER A 135 11.45 13.78 17.56
CA SER A 135 11.27 12.72 18.57
C SER A 135 9.91 12.75 19.25
N LYS A 136 9.32 13.93 19.49
CA LYS A 136 7.98 14.07 20.08
C LYS A 136 6.91 13.51 19.15
N THR A 137 6.95 13.90 17.88
CA THR A 137 6.05 13.41 16.83
C THR A 137 6.23 11.90 16.66
N LYS A 138 7.49 11.41 16.66
CA LYS A 138 7.78 9.97 16.56
C LYS A 138 7.10 9.17 17.67
N LYS A 139 7.20 9.62 18.92
CA LYS A 139 6.58 8.93 20.06
C LYS A 139 5.07 8.79 19.90
N ILE A 140 4.39 9.85 19.48
CA ILE A 140 2.93 9.84 19.28
C ILE A 140 2.53 8.90 18.14
N ILE A 141 3.23 8.96 17.00
CA ILE A 141 2.94 8.07 15.86
C ILE A 141 3.18 6.61 16.22
N ASP A 142 4.24 6.32 16.97
CA ASP A 142 4.58 4.97 17.44
C ASP A 142 3.48 4.40 18.36
N GLU A 143 3.02 5.20 19.32
CA GLU A 143 1.91 4.81 20.21
C GLU A 143 0.64 4.49 19.43
N ILE A 144 0.30 5.30 18.41
CA ILE A 144 -0.86 5.06 17.55
C ILE A 144 -0.67 3.78 16.73
N ALA A 145 0.50 3.60 16.13
CA ALA A 145 0.78 2.43 15.30
C ALA A 145 0.69 1.14 16.12
N LYS A 146 1.24 1.12 17.34
CA LYS A 146 1.20 -0.04 18.26
C LYS A 146 -0.20 -0.38 18.78
N GLN A 147 -1.12 0.59 18.83
CA GLN A 147 -2.51 0.29 19.14
C GLN A 147 -3.23 -0.46 18.02
N ILE A 148 -2.74 -0.33 16.79
CA ILE A 148 -3.37 -0.89 15.58
C ILE A 148 -2.68 -2.17 15.14
N SER A 149 -1.33 -2.23 15.19
CA SER A 149 -0.52 -3.33 14.67
C SER A 149 0.56 -3.77 15.66
N ASP A 150 0.84 -5.08 15.66
CA ASP A 150 1.95 -5.67 16.40
C ASP A 150 3.28 -5.57 15.63
N ARG A 151 3.27 -5.04 14.39
CA ARG A 151 4.40 -4.98 13.46
C ARG A 151 4.72 -3.54 13.05
N VAL A 152 5.44 -2.79 13.90
CA VAL A 152 5.81 -1.40 13.64
C VAL A 152 7.30 -1.28 13.31
N TYR A 153 7.63 -0.61 12.20
CA TYR A 153 8.99 -0.43 11.70
C TYR A 153 9.32 1.04 11.48
N TYR A 154 10.57 1.42 11.77
CA TYR A 154 11.05 2.79 11.59
C TYR A 154 11.89 2.88 10.32
N LEU A 155 11.38 3.53 9.28
CA LEU A 155 12.05 3.70 8.01
C LEU A 155 12.00 5.14 7.56
N ASN A 156 13.15 5.70 7.16
CA ASN A 156 13.16 7.00 6.48
C ASN A 156 12.62 6.88 5.05
N SER A 157 12.33 8.03 4.43
CA SER A 157 11.74 8.11 3.08
C SER A 157 12.53 7.30 2.04
N SER A 158 13.87 7.34 2.07
CA SER A 158 14.72 6.58 1.12
C SER A 158 14.57 5.06 1.27
N LYS A 159 14.59 4.55 2.51
CA LYS A 159 14.41 3.11 2.77
C LYS A 159 12.97 2.67 2.47
N ARG A 160 11.99 3.51 2.80
CA ARG A 160 10.57 3.23 2.53
C ARG A 160 10.28 3.14 1.03
N THR A 161 10.83 4.04 0.20
CA THR A 161 10.69 3.97 -1.26
C THR A 161 11.27 2.66 -1.82
N LYS A 162 12.41 2.19 -1.30
CA LYS A 162 12.99 0.90 -1.70
C LYS A 162 12.11 -0.28 -1.25
N LEU A 163 11.56 -0.23 -0.04
CA LEU A 163 10.61 -1.22 0.44
C LEU A 163 9.34 -1.25 -0.43
N HIS A 164 8.81 -0.08 -0.79
CA HIS A 164 7.65 0.01 -1.67
C HIS A 164 7.93 -0.59 -3.05
N LEU A 165 9.09 -0.29 -3.65
CA LEU A 165 9.52 -0.93 -4.89
C LEU A 165 9.58 -2.46 -4.75
N ALA A 166 10.15 -2.98 -3.67
CA ALA A 166 10.17 -4.42 -3.41
C ALA A 166 8.76 -5.01 -3.26
N ALA A 167 7.85 -4.28 -2.59
CA ALA A 167 6.45 -4.68 -2.45
C ALA A 167 5.71 -4.71 -3.80
N VAL A 168 6.01 -3.79 -4.72
CA VAL A 168 5.47 -3.82 -6.09
C VAL A 168 5.88 -5.12 -6.79
N PHE A 169 7.15 -5.54 -6.68
CA PHE A 169 7.59 -6.83 -7.24
C PHE A 169 6.89 -8.01 -6.58
N ALA A 170 6.83 -8.03 -5.25
CA ALA A 170 6.29 -9.16 -4.49
C ALA A 170 4.78 -9.31 -4.61
N ASN A 171 4.05 -8.24 -4.88
CA ASN A 171 2.59 -8.24 -4.92
C ASN A 171 2.03 -7.87 -6.30
N ASN A 172 2.24 -6.64 -6.77
CA ASN A 172 1.59 -6.16 -7.98
C ASN A 172 2.05 -6.91 -9.24
N PHE A 173 3.37 -7.11 -9.39
CA PHE A 173 3.90 -7.86 -10.54
C PHE A 173 3.61 -9.35 -10.44
N SER A 174 3.59 -9.93 -9.24
CA SER A 174 3.14 -11.31 -9.06
C SER A 174 1.70 -11.49 -9.49
N ASN A 175 0.79 -10.57 -9.12
CA ASN A 175 -0.59 -10.60 -9.57
C ASN A 175 -0.71 -10.42 -11.10
N ALA A 176 0.09 -9.54 -11.69
CA ALA A 176 0.14 -9.41 -13.17
C ALA A 176 0.59 -10.73 -13.84
N CYS A 177 1.57 -11.44 -13.27
CA CYS A 177 1.97 -12.76 -13.76
C CYS A 177 0.82 -13.79 -13.67
N PHE A 178 -0.03 -13.72 -12.63
CA PHE A 178 -1.22 -14.55 -12.54
C PHE A 178 -2.25 -14.21 -13.63
N SER A 179 -2.45 -12.91 -13.92
CA SER A 179 -3.31 -12.48 -15.04
C SER A 179 -2.80 -12.97 -16.39
N PHE A 180 -1.49 -12.92 -16.64
CA PHE A 180 -0.90 -13.47 -17.87
C PHE A 180 -1.10 -14.98 -17.98
N ALA A 181 -1.01 -15.70 -16.85
CA ALA A 181 -1.30 -17.14 -16.85
C ALA A 181 -2.77 -17.43 -17.16
N ASP A 182 -3.69 -16.64 -16.60
CA ASP A 182 -5.12 -16.75 -16.87
C ASP A 182 -5.43 -16.50 -18.35
N GLU A 183 -4.89 -15.43 -18.95
CA GLU A 183 -5.04 -15.12 -20.37
C GLU A 183 -4.54 -16.26 -21.30
N ILE A 184 -3.44 -16.92 -20.94
CA ILE A 184 -2.92 -18.08 -21.70
C ILE A 184 -3.88 -19.26 -21.62
N LEU A 185 -4.41 -19.55 -20.43
CA LEU A 185 -5.30 -20.67 -20.19
C LEU A 185 -6.68 -20.45 -20.81
N GLU A 186 -7.19 -19.22 -20.76
CA GLU A 186 -8.48 -18.86 -21.34
C GLU A 186 -8.52 -19.10 -22.86
N LYS A 187 -7.46 -18.76 -23.59
CA LYS A 187 -7.32 -19.02 -25.03
C LYS A 187 -7.48 -20.50 -25.37
N GLU A 188 -7.05 -21.38 -24.48
CA GLU A 188 -7.11 -22.84 -24.65
C GLU A 188 -8.32 -23.47 -23.91
N LYS A 189 -9.22 -22.65 -23.32
CA LYS A 189 -10.38 -23.10 -22.52
C LYS A 189 -9.97 -24.01 -21.35
N ILE A 190 -8.80 -23.78 -20.77
CA ILE A 190 -8.29 -24.51 -19.60
C ILE A 190 -8.69 -23.73 -18.33
N PRO A 191 -9.38 -24.35 -17.35
CA PRO A 191 -9.79 -23.67 -16.14
C PRO A 191 -8.59 -23.17 -15.30
N PHE A 192 -8.61 -21.91 -14.88
CA PHE A 192 -7.56 -21.30 -14.03
C PHE A 192 -7.41 -22.01 -12.68
N GLU A 193 -8.47 -22.68 -12.21
CA GLU A 193 -8.50 -23.47 -10.98
C GLU A 193 -7.37 -24.49 -10.90
N ILE A 194 -6.94 -25.03 -12.02
CA ILE A 194 -5.89 -26.06 -12.11
C ILE A 194 -4.55 -25.55 -11.56
N ILE A 195 -4.25 -24.27 -11.72
CA ILE A 195 -2.99 -23.68 -11.26
C ILE A 195 -3.08 -22.98 -9.89
N LYS A 196 -4.26 -22.80 -9.31
CA LYS A 196 -4.42 -22.19 -7.98
C LYS A 196 -3.59 -22.89 -6.88
N PRO A 197 -3.55 -24.23 -6.80
CA PRO A 197 -2.68 -24.92 -5.82
C PRO A 197 -1.19 -24.62 -6.02
N LEU A 198 -0.73 -24.45 -7.27
CA LEU A 198 0.65 -24.09 -7.59
C LEU A 198 0.98 -22.68 -7.10
N ILE A 199 0.06 -21.72 -7.29
CA ILE A 199 0.19 -20.35 -6.78
C ILE A 199 0.34 -20.35 -5.25
N ALA A 200 -0.55 -21.08 -4.56
CA ALA A 200 -0.51 -21.21 -3.11
C ALA A 200 0.81 -21.84 -2.61
N ALA A 201 1.27 -22.90 -3.26
CA ALA A 201 2.53 -23.56 -2.94
C ALA A 201 3.73 -22.61 -3.12
N THR A 202 3.74 -21.82 -4.19
CA THR A 202 4.81 -20.83 -4.44
C THR A 202 4.86 -19.78 -3.34
N ALA A 203 3.71 -19.22 -2.94
CA ALA A 203 3.61 -18.27 -1.84
C ALA A 203 4.04 -18.88 -0.50
N SER A 204 3.61 -20.12 -0.20
CA SER A 204 3.97 -20.82 1.04
C SER A 204 5.48 -21.09 1.13
N ASN A 205 6.11 -21.48 0.02
CA ASN A 205 7.55 -21.76 -0.01
C ASN A 205 8.40 -20.53 0.33
N VAL A 206 8.06 -19.36 -0.18
CA VAL A 206 8.81 -18.12 0.11
C VAL A 206 8.58 -17.59 1.54
N MET A 207 7.55 -18.07 2.23
CA MET A 207 7.36 -17.79 3.67
C MET A 207 8.31 -18.61 4.55
N LEU A 208 8.80 -19.76 4.08
CA LEU A 208 9.63 -20.70 4.84
C LEU A 208 11.11 -20.60 4.48
N ARG A 209 11.45 -20.20 3.25
CA ARG A 209 12.81 -20.18 2.72
C ARG A 209 13.05 -18.92 1.87
N LYS A 210 14.31 -18.62 1.61
CA LYS A 210 14.66 -17.51 0.71
C LYS A 210 14.16 -17.79 -0.72
N PRO A 211 13.65 -16.79 -1.45
CA PRO A 211 13.16 -16.97 -2.83
C PRO A 211 14.19 -17.61 -3.77
N SER A 212 15.48 -17.31 -3.61
CA SER A 212 16.57 -17.91 -4.42
C SER A 212 16.75 -19.42 -4.20
N GLU A 213 16.42 -19.92 -3.01
CA GLU A 213 16.54 -21.34 -2.65
C GLU A 213 15.39 -22.18 -3.19
N VAL A 214 14.22 -21.56 -3.38
CA VAL A 214 13.00 -22.24 -3.85
C VAL A 214 12.71 -22.02 -5.33
N GLN A 215 13.60 -21.31 -6.05
CA GLN A 215 13.46 -21.07 -7.48
C GLN A 215 13.59 -22.37 -8.27
N THR A 216 12.59 -22.67 -9.08
CA THR A 216 12.51 -23.84 -9.97
C THR A 216 12.23 -23.41 -11.42
N GLY A 217 12.01 -24.39 -12.30
CA GLY A 217 11.57 -24.16 -13.68
C GLY A 217 12.68 -24.29 -14.73
N PRO A 218 12.31 -24.20 -16.03
CA PRO A 218 13.24 -24.44 -17.14
C PRO A 218 14.41 -23.45 -17.16
N ALA A 219 14.19 -22.19 -16.80
CA ALA A 219 15.24 -21.17 -16.73
C ALA A 219 16.34 -21.54 -15.69
N LYS A 220 15.94 -22.01 -14.50
CA LYS A 220 16.88 -22.42 -13.44
C LYS A 220 17.68 -23.66 -13.80
N ARG A 221 17.07 -24.59 -14.54
CA ARG A 221 17.73 -25.84 -15.00
C ARG A 221 18.49 -25.69 -16.31
N GLY A 222 18.44 -24.52 -16.97
CA GLY A 222 19.08 -24.31 -18.29
C GLY A 222 18.40 -25.07 -19.43
N ASP A 223 17.11 -25.42 -19.32
CA ASP A 223 16.37 -26.18 -20.33
C ASP A 223 16.00 -25.30 -21.54
N LEU A 224 16.97 -25.13 -22.43
CA LEU A 224 16.85 -24.30 -23.62
C LEU A 224 15.76 -24.82 -24.60
N LYS A 225 15.53 -26.14 -24.63
CA LYS A 225 14.51 -26.74 -25.53
C LYS A 225 13.11 -26.28 -25.11
N THR A 226 12.80 -26.40 -23.84
CA THR A 226 11.51 -25.94 -23.29
C THR A 226 11.36 -24.42 -23.42
N ILE A 227 12.41 -23.64 -23.13
CA ILE A 227 12.39 -22.19 -23.27
C ILE A 227 12.08 -21.76 -24.72
N LYS A 228 12.75 -22.36 -25.72
CA LYS A 228 12.47 -22.07 -27.14
C LYS A 228 11.03 -22.39 -27.52
N LYS A 229 10.49 -23.53 -27.05
CA LYS A 229 9.08 -23.91 -27.29
C LYS A 229 8.12 -22.89 -26.70
N HIS A 230 8.34 -22.44 -25.47
CA HIS A 230 7.49 -21.41 -24.84
C HIS A 230 7.54 -20.08 -25.58
N ILE A 231 8.73 -19.67 -26.04
CA ILE A 231 8.91 -18.43 -26.83
C ILE A 231 8.12 -18.52 -28.16
N ALA A 232 8.11 -19.68 -28.82
CA ALA A 232 7.34 -19.88 -30.03
C ALA A 232 5.83 -19.83 -29.78
N LEU A 233 5.33 -20.41 -28.70
CA LEU A 233 3.91 -20.33 -28.30
C LEU A 233 3.44 -18.88 -28.05
N LEU A 234 4.36 -17.96 -27.74
CA LEU A 234 4.08 -16.55 -27.52
C LEU A 234 4.34 -15.66 -28.74
N GLU A 235 4.47 -16.21 -29.94
CA GLU A 235 4.84 -15.44 -31.14
C GLU A 235 3.83 -14.35 -31.51
N ASN A 236 2.56 -14.57 -31.21
CA ASN A 236 1.46 -13.63 -31.48
C ASN A 236 1.29 -12.57 -30.36
N ASP A 237 2.02 -12.68 -29.24
CA ASP A 237 2.03 -11.70 -28.15
C ASP A 237 3.48 -11.27 -27.86
N LYS A 238 3.94 -10.26 -28.60
CA LYS A 238 5.31 -9.74 -28.49
C LYS A 238 5.63 -9.13 -27.12
N ALA A 239 4.62 -8.56 -26.45
CA ALA A 239 4.78 -7.98 -25.12
C ALA A 239 5.03 -9.07 -24.08
N LEU A 240 4.17 -10.08 -24.01
CA LEU A 240 4.32 -11.20 -23.10
C LEU A 240 5.56 -12.05 -23.41
N GLN A 241 5.89 -12.24 -24.71
CA GLN A 241 7.14 -12.89 -25.12
C GLN A 241 8.38 -12.15 -24.59
N SER A 242 8.37 -10.81 -24.61
CA SER A 242 9.47 -9.99 -24.11
C SER A 242 9.60 -10.11 -22.60
N ILE A 243 8.49 -10.08 -21.86
CA ILE A 243 8.45 -10.29 -20.40
C ILE A 243 9.02 -11.67 -20.07
N TYR A 244 8.58 -12.72 -20.76
CA TYR A 244 9.06 -14.09 -20.57
C TYR A 244 10.59 -14.17 -20.74
N LYS A 245 11.13 -13.59 -21.82
CA LYS A 245 12.58 -13.55 -22.10
C LYS A 245 13.37 -12.82 -21.01
N LEU A 246 12.87 -11.67 -20.55
CA LEU A 246 13.53 -10.86 -19.51
C LEU A 246 13.58 -11.60 -18.16
N ILE A 247 12.46 -12.19 -17.74
CA ILE A 247 12.39 -12.96 -16.48
C ILE A 247 13.29 -14.21 -16.60
N THR A 248 13.22 -14.95 -17.71
CA THR A 248 14.08 -16.11 -17.96
C THR A 248 15.55 -15.76 -17.85
N LYS A 249 15.99 -14.68 -18.51
CA LYS A 249 17.37 -14.19 -18.45
C LYS A 249 17.79 -13.81 -17.03
N ARG A 250 16.88 -13.24 -16.23
CA ARG A 250 17.17 -12.87 -14.84
C ARG A 250 17.33 -14.09 -13.93
N ILE A 251 16.46 -15.10 -14.09
CA ILE A 251 16.53 -16.37 -13.33
C ILE A 251 17.80 -17.15 -13.67
N SER A 252 18.17 -17.24 -14.95
CA SER A 252 19.38 -17.98 -15.38
C SER A 252 20.70 -17.37 -14.87
N LYS A 253 20.68 -16.11 -14.38
CA LYS A 253 21.86 -15.43 -13.81
C LYS A 253 21.90 -15.46 -12.28
N ALA A 254 20.84 -15.92 -11.63
CA ALA A 254 20.70 -16.02 -10.17
C ALA A 254 21.01 -17.46 -9.71
#